data_5afa16b1fc7d7372393411aebd8501d4
#
_entry.id   5afa16b1fc7d7372393411aebd8501d4
#
_cell.length_a   1.000
_cell.length_b   1.000
_cell.length_c   1.000
_cell.angle_alpha   90.00
_cell.angle_beta   90.00
_cell.angle_gamma   90.00
#
_symmetry.space_group_name_H-M   'P 1'
#
loop_
_entity.id
_entity.type
_entity.pdbx_description
1 polymer ?
#
loop_
_entity_poly.entity_id
_entity_poly.type
_entity_poly.pdbx_seq_one_letter_code
_entity_poly.pdbx_strand_id
1 'polypeptide(L)'
;MDAPETKERTMAEFVPGLEGVIAFETQIAEPDRDGSVLRYRGVDIEDLVGKVSFGNVWGLLVDNEFNPGLPPAEPFPIPIHSGDVRVDVQSAIAMLAPAWGLQPLLDIDDDTARENLAHVSVMALSFVAQSARGLGRPMVPQSHIDEASTVVERFMRRWRGEPDPKHVQAVDAYFVSAAEHGMNASTFTARVIASTGADVAASISGAVGAMSGPLHGGAPSRVLGMIEEIERTGDADAYVRGVLDRNERLMGFGHRVYRAEDPRARVLRRTARELGAPRYEVAEALEKAALKELRERRPDRVLETNVEFWAAIVLDFAEVPAPMF
;
A
#
# COMPACT_ATOMS: atom_id res chain seq x y z
N MET A 1 56.28 -12.53 -16.44
CA MET A 1 55.54 -12.01 -15.24
C MET A 1 54.83 -10.77 -15.69
N ASP A 2 53.58 -10.93 -16.17
CA ASP A 2 52.76 -9.83 -16.59
C ASP A 2 52.08 -9.23 -15.37
N ALA A 3 52.20 -7.92 -15.21
CA ALA A 3 51.53 -7.18 -14.14
C ALA A 3 50.00 -7.21 -14.37
N PRO A 4 49.17 -7.31 -13.32
CA PRO A 4 47.75 -7.27 -13.49
C PRO A 4 47.30 -5.88 -13.94
N GLU A 5 46.56 -5.82 -15.06
CA GLU A 5 45.88 -4.61 -15.53
C GLU A 5 44.96 -4.07 -14.44
N THR A 6 45.26 -2.92 -13.91
CA THR A 6 44.41 -2.14 -13.06
C THR A 6 43.24 -1.67 -13.90
N LYS A 7 42.06 -2.32 -13.83
CA LYS A 7 40.82 -1.80 -14.32
C LYS A 7 40.57 -0.45 -13.64
N GLU A 8 40.72 0.64 -14.36
CA GLU A 8 40.24 1.94 -13.94
C GLU A 8 38.73 1.83 -13.61
N ARG A 9 38.40 1.99 -12.34
CA ARG A 9 37.01 2.18 -11.91
C ARG A 9 36.57 3.54 -12.45
N THR A 10 35.89 3.57 -13.58
CA THR A 10 35.12 4.74 -13.99
C THR A 10 34.20 5.13 -12.84
N MET A 11 34.37 6.34 -12.31
CA MET A 11 33.45 6.89 -11.32
C MET A 11 32.05 6.87 -11.92
N ALA A 12 31.11 6.22 -11.23
CA ALA A 12 29.72 6.20 -11.69
C ALA A 12 29.20 7.64 -11.77
N GLU A 13 28.58 7.98 -12.90
CA GLU A 13 27.99 9.31 -13.12
C GLU A 13 26.85 9.52 -12.10
N PHE A 14 26.81 10.71 -11.50
CA PHE A 14 25.72 11.07 -10.59
C PHE A 14 24.39 11.17 -11.37
N VAL A 15 23.41 10.34 -11.00
CA VAL A 15 22.07 10.36 -11.59
C VAL A 15 21.10 10.95 -10.56
N PRO A 16 20.51 12.11 -10.82
CA PRO A 16 19.55 12.72 -9.90
C PRO A 16 18.34 11.81 -9.65
N GLY A 17 17.99 11.62 -8.37
CA GLY A 17 16.85 10.80 -7.97
C GLY A 17 16.99 9.29 -8.21
N LEU A 18 18.22 8.81 -8.47
CA LEU A 18 18.52 7.40 -8.78
C LEU A 18 17.76 6.85 -10.00
N GLU A 19 17.36 7.70 -10.94
CA GLU A 19 16.63 7.27 -12.12
C GLU A 19 17.50 6.34 -12.99
N GLY A 20 16.97 5.14 -13.29
CA GLY A 20 17.70 4.12 -14.06
C GLY A 20 18.77 3.34 -13.29
N VAL A 21 19.01 3.65 -12.01
CA VAL A 21 19.93 2.88 -11.16
C VAL A 21 19.28 1.58 -10.73
N ILE A 22 19.91 0.45 -11.07
CA ILE A 22 19.48 -0.88 -10.60
C ILE A 22 20.04 -1.08 -9.19
N ALA A 23 19.15 -1.11 -8.18
CA ALA A 23 19.56 -1.25 -6.79
C ALA A 23 19.59 -2.72 -6.33
N PHE A 24 18.68 -3.57 -6.84
CA PHE A 24 18.60 -4.99 -6.52
C PHE A 24 17.76 -5.75 -7.57
N GLU A 25 17.88 -7.08 -7.56
CA GLU A 25 16.98 -7.99 -8.26
C GLU A 25 15.83 -8.43 -7.36
N THR A 26 14.65 -8.70 -7.93
CA THR A 26 13.49 -9.20 -7.20
C THR A 26 12.76 -10.27 -8.00
N GLN A 27 12.22 -11.27 -7.29
CA GLN A 27 11.34 -12.31 -7.85
C GLN A 27 9.91 -12.19 -7.31
N ILE A 28 9.64 -11.19 -6.46
CA ILE A 28 8.38 -11.06 -5.73
C ILE A 28 7.31 -10.41 -6.59
N ALA A 29 7.66 -9.35 -7.34
CA ALA A 29 6.73 -8.65 -8.20
C ALA A 29 7.35 -8.29 -9.55
N GLU A 30 6.55 -8.40 -10.59
CA GLU A 30 6.90 -8.07 -11.98
C GLU A 30 5.91 -7.04 -12.51
N PRO A 31 6.20 -5.73 -12.38
CA PRO A 31 5.43 -4.69 -13.05
C PRO A 31 5.87 -4.59 -14.52
N ASP A 32 4.98 -4.88 -15.45
CA ASP A 32 5.19 -4.62 -16.89
C ASP A 32 4.86 -3.16 -17.19
N ARG A 33 5.88 -2.39 -17.59
CA ARG A 33 5.75 -0.97 -17.86
C ARG A 33 4.84 -0.64 -19.04
N ASP A 34 4.89 -1.45 -20.05
CA ASP A 34 4.23 -1.19 -21.33
C ASP A 34 2.94 -2.01 -21.50
N GLY A 35 2.82 -3.14 -20.81
CA GLY A 35 1.71 -4.08 -20.91
C GLY A 35 0.58 -3.88 -19.90
N SER A 36 0.65 -2.90 -19.01
CA SER A 36 -0.36 -2.70 -17.93
C SER A 36 -0.64 -3.97 -17.12
N VAL A 37 0.39 -4.73 -16.79
CA VAL A 37 0.32 -5.99 -16.05
C VAL A 37 1.16 -5.89 -14.79
N LEU A 38 0.67 -6.44 -13.70
CA LEU A 38 1.42 -6.65 -12.47
C LEU A 38 1.23 -8.09 -12.03
N ARG A 39 2.33 -8.80 -11.84
CA ARG A 39 2.33 -10.18 -11.34
C ARG A 39 3.02 -10.28 -9.99
N TYR A 40 2.45 -11.09 -9.11
CA TYR A 40 3.06 -11.51 -7.85
C TYR A 40 3.55 -12.96 -8.02
N ARG A 41 4.86 -13.18 -7.99
CA ARG A 41 5.43 -14.52 -8.22
C ARG A 41 4.88 -15.18 -9.51
N GLY A 42 4.72 -14.40 -10.57
CA GLY A 42 4.19 -14.86 -11.84
C GLY A 42 2.66 -14.91 -11.98
N VAL A 43 1.90 -14.68 -10.90
CA VAL A 43 0.42 -14.67 -10.93
C VAL A 43 -0.08 -13.25 -11.14
N ASP A 44 -0.95 -13.03 -12.12
CA ASP A 44 -1.52 -11.73 -12.43
C ASP A 44 -2.45 -11.26 -11.29
N ILE A 45 -2.37 -9.98 -10.90
CA ILE A 45 -3.27 -9.41 -9.87
C ILE A 45 -4.74 -9.47 -10.27
N GLU A 46 -5.06 -9.52 -11.58
CA GLU A 46 -6.42 -9.73 -12.08
C GLU A 46 -7.01 -11.08 -11.63
N ASP A 47 -6.15 -12.07 -11.39
CA ASP A 47 -6.54 -13.39 -10.91
C ASP A 47 -6.54 -13.49 -9.37
N LEU A 48 -6.01 -12.49 -8.69
CA LEU A 48 -5.91 -12.45 -7.23
C LEU A 48 -6.99 -11.57 -6.58
N VAL A 49 -7.13 -10.31 -7.04
CA VAL A 49 -8.03 -9.33 -6.43
C VAL A 49 -9.49 -9.78 -6.50
N GLY A 50 -10.11 -9.89 -5.33
CA GLY A 50 -11.48 -10.35 -5.16
C GLY A 50 -11.70 -11.86 -5.29
N LYS A 51 -10.63 -12.65 -5.53
CA LYS A 51 -10.69 -14.11 -5.67
C LYS A 51 -9.86 -14.84 -4.61
N VAL A 52 -8.79 -14.23 -4.15
CA VAL A 52 -7.83 -14.77 -3.18
C VAL A 52 -7.71 -13.81 -2.02
N SER A 53 -7.76 -14.28 -0.78
CA SER A 53 -7.62 -13.42 0.39
C SER A 53 -6.21 -12.84 0.53
N PHE A 54 -6.08 -11.67 1.14
CA PHE A 54 -4.77 -11.05 1.39
C PHE A 54 -3.81 -11.97 2.16
N GLY A 55 -4.29 -12.75 3.13
CA GLY A 55 -3.44 -13.71 3.85
C GLY A 55 -2.78 -14.75 2.94
N ASN A 56 -3.52 -15.25 1.93
CA ASN A 56 -2.99 -16.18 0.94
C ASN A 56 -2.02 -15.48 -0.03
N VAL A 57 -2.28 -14.22 -0.39
CA VAL A 57 -1.37 -13.42 -1.22
C VAL A 57 -0.07 -13.11 -0.48
N TRP A 58 -0.15 -12.84 0.84
CA TRP A 58 1.05 -12.70 1.67
C TRP A 58 1.89 -13.98 1.65
N GLY A 59 1.27 -15.16 1.79
CA GLY A 59 1.95 -16.45 1.64
C GLY A 59 2.58 -16.62 0.25
N LEU A 60 1.86 -16.26 -0.81
CA LEU A 60 2.43 -16.29 -2.17
C LEU A 60 3.69 -15.41 -2.28
N LEU A 61 3.66 -14.20 -1.74
CA LEU A 61 4.79 -13.26 -1.83
C LEU A 61 6.01 -13.74 -1.02
N VAL A 62 5.79 -14.23 0.20
CA VAL A 62 6.86 -14.61 1.13
C VAL A 62 7.30 -16.05 0.95
N ASP A 63 6.34 -16.98 0.90
CA ASP A 63 6.60 -18.43 0.88
C ASP A 63 6.56 -19.01 -0.54
N ASN A 64 6.14 -18.23 -1.56
CA ASN A 64 5.86 -18.68 -2.93
C ASN A 64 4.76 -19.75 -2.99
N GLU A 65 3.83 -19.73 -2.05
CA GLU A 65 2.72 -20.68 -1.94
C GLU A 65 1.43 -19.95 -1.53
N PHE A 66 0.29 -20.41 -2.03
CA PHE A 66 -1.04 -19.94 -1.59
C PHE A 66 -1.41 -20.58 -0.25
N ASN A 67 -0.77 -20.15 0.80
CA ASN A 67 -1.09 -20.56 2.16
C ASN A 67 -1.55 -19.34 2.98
N PRO A 68 -2.24 -19.51 4.11
CA PRO A 68 -2.69 -18.38 4.93
C PRO A 68 -1.55 -17.66 5.66
N GLY A 69 -0.30 -17.97 5.44
CA GLY A 69 0.97 -17.34 5.83
C GLY A 69 1.06 -16.49 7.10
N LEU A 70 -0.04 -15.84 7.46
CA LEU A 70 -0.15 -14.91 8.57
C LEU A 70 -0.88 -15.55 9.77
N PRO A 71 -0.26 -15.58 10.96
CA PRO A 71 -0.91 -16.03 12.19
C PRO A 71 -1.98 -15.05 12.67
N PRO A 72 -2.82 -15.39 13.64
CA PRO A 72 -3.60 -14.42 14.40
C PRO A 72 -2.67 -13.41 15.10
N ALA A 73 -3.08 -12.15 15.19
CA ALA A 73 -2.36 -11.17 16.00
C ALA A 73 -2.57 -11.46 17.49
N GLU A 74 -1.49 -11.43 18.25
CA GLU A 74 -1.55 -11.57 19.70
C GLU A 74 -2.37 -10.44 20.35
N PRO A 75 -2.98 -10.68 21.53
CA PRO A 75 -3.67 -9.64 22.29
C PRO A 75 -2.67 -8.69 22.96
N PHE A 76 -1.90 -7.97 22.17
CA PHE A 76 -0.90 -7.02 22.63
C PHE A 76 -1.46 -5.59 22.51
N PRO A 77 -1.68 -4.89 23.63
CA PRO A 77 -2.17 -3.51 23.61
C PRO A 77 -1.16 -2.58 22.93
N ILE A 78 -1.67 -1.66 22.11
CA ILE A 78 -0.79 -0.64 21.52
C ILE A 78 -0.21 0.23 22.65
N PRO A 79 1.12 0.39 22.71
CA PRO A 79 1.78 1.03 23.86
C PRO A 79 1.73 2.56 23.83
N ILE A 80 1.27 3.17 22.74
CA ILE A 80 1.26 4.61 22.55
C ILE A 80 -0.03 5.07 21.86
N HIS A 81 -0.58 6.20 22.32
CA HIS A 81 -1.72 6.88 21.74
C HIS A 81 -1.44 8.39 21.66
N SER A 82 -0.81 8.82 20.56
CA SER A 82 -0.51 10.22 20.31
C SER A 82 -1.68 10.99 19.69
N GLY A 83 -2.66 10.27 19.14
CA GLY A 83 -3.73 10.83 18.32
C GLY A 83 -3.40 10.88 16.82
N ASP A 84 -2.19 10.48 16.44
CA ASP A 84 -1.75 10.31 15.06
C ASP A 84 -1.48 8.82 14.81
N VAL A 85 -2.33 8.19 13.99
CA VAL A 85 -2.26 6.74 13.71
C VAL A 85 -0.88 6.33 13.18
N ARG A 86 -0.28 7.12 12.30
CA ARG A 86 1.04 6.84 11.75
C ARG A 86 2.11 6.81 12.85
N VAL A 87 2.10 7.82 13.74
CA VAL A 87 3.07 7.90 14.87
C VAL A 87 2.89 6.71 15.80
N ASP A 88 1.63 6.40 16.16
CA ASP A 88 1.28 5.31 17.04
C ASP A 88 1.78 3.98 16.48
N VAL A 89 1.45 3.68 15.23
CA VAL A 89 1.80 2.41 14.56
C VAL A 89 3.30 2.28 14.38
N GLN A 90 3.98 3.32 13.87
CA GLN A 90 5.41 3.29 13.64
C GLN A 90 6.20 3.05 14.94
N SER A 91 5.81 3.75 16.00
CA SER A 91 6.44 3.62 17.32
C SER A 91 6.15 2.26 17.96
N ALA A 92 4.89 1.80 17.87
CA ALA A 92 4.49 0.51 18.44
C ALA A 92 5.22 -0.66 17.76
N ILE A 93 5.39 -0.62 16.43
CA ILE A 93 6.17 -1.64 15.71
C ILE A 93 7.62 -1.64 16.19
N ALA A 94 8.26 -0.49 16.30
CA ALA A 94 9.63 -0.40 16.78
C ALA A 94 9.80 -0.98 18.20
N MET A 95 8.77 -0.84 19.05
CA MET A 95 8.79 -1.39 20.41
C MET A 95 8.66 -2.92 20.48
N LEU A 96 8.23 -3.58 19.40
CA LEU A 96 8.18 -5.06 19.37
C LEU A 96 9.57 -5.69 19.50
N ALA A 97 10.61 -5.04 18.98
CA ALA A 97 11.96 -5.58 19.06
C ALA A 97 12.41 -5.87 20.51
N PRO A 98 12.43 -4.90 21.43
CA PRO A 98 12.77 -5.17 22.83
C PRO A 98 11.68 -5.96 23.57
N ALA A 99 10.37 -5.80 23.21
CA ALA A 99 9.28 -6.50 23.89
C ALA A 99 9.30 -8.01 23.64
N TRP A 100 9.69 -8.44 22.45
CA TRP A 100 9.74 -9.85 22.05
C TRP A 100 11.16 -10.39 21.97
N GLY A 101 12.18 -9.57 22.22
CA GLY A 101 13.57 -9.97 22.12
C GLY A 101 13.99 -10.35 20.70
N LEU A 102 13.43 -9.63 19.68
CA LEU A 102 13.77 -9.88 18.28
C LEU A 102 15.28 -9.67 18.07
N GLN A 103 15.92 -10.68 17.51
CA GLN A 103 17.35 -10.65 17.22
C GLN A 103 17.61 -10.00 15.86
N PRO A 104 18.82 -9.46 15.63
CA PRO A 104 19.24 -9.01 14.31
C PRO A 104 19.09 -10.11 13.26
N LEU A 105 18.67 -9.75 12.05
CA LEU A 105 18.52 -10.69 10.92
C LEU A 105 19.83 -11.43 10.61
N LEU A 106 20.98 -10.84 10.94
CA LEU A 106 22.29 -11.46 10.78
C LEU A 106 22.52 -12.67 11.72
N ASP A 107 21.80 -12.70 12.85
CA ASP A 107 22.04 -13.67 13.94
C ASP A 107 20.96 -14.78 14.00
N ILE A 108 20.01 -14.79 13.07
CA ILE A 108 18.93 -15.77 12.98
C ILE A 108 18.88 -16.45 11.60
N ASP A 109 18.23 -17.60 11.53
CA ASP A 109 17.97 -18.30 10.27
C ASP A 109 16.73 -17.73 9.53
N ASP A 110 16.57 -18.16 8.28
CA ASP A 110 15.50 -17.70 7.41
C ASP A 110 14.11 -18.06 7.95
N ASP A 111 13.96 -19.23 8.59
CA ASP A 111 12.68 -19.68 9.16
C ASP A 111 12.28 -18.79 10.32
N THR A 112 13.21 -18.48 11.23
CA THR A 112 12.99 -17.53 12.34
C THR A 112 12.71 -16.12 11.82
N ALA A 113 13.43 -15.67 10.80
CA ALA A 113 13.20 -14.37 10.17
C ALA A 113 11.79 -14.29 9.55
N ARG A 114 11.38 -15.34 8.85
CA ARG A 114 10.05 -15.47 8.26
C ARG A 114 8.96 -15.46 9.32
N GLU A 115 9.13 -16.18 10.43
CA GLU A 115 8.18 -16.21 11.55
C GLU A 115 8.06 -14.82 12.19
N ASN A 116 9.18 -14.17 12.49
CA ASN A 116 9.20 -12.80 13.00
C ASN A 116 8.50 -11.83 12.05
N LEU A 117 8.70 -11.96 10.73
CA LEU A 117 8.03 -11.13 9.72
C LEU A 117 6.52 -11.33 9.75
N ALA A 118 6.04 -12.57 9.85
CA ALA A 118 4.61 -12.87 9.93
C ALA A 118 3.96 -12.25 11.18
N HIS A 119 4.60 -12.40 12.33
CA HIS A 119 4.12 -11.86 13.62
C HIS A 119 4.13 -10.32 13.61
N VAL A 120 5.20 -9.68 13.16
CA VAL A 120 5.27 -8.21 13.06
C VAL A 120 4.24 -7.68 12.08
N SER A 121 4.00 -8.37 10.95
CA SER A 121 3.00 -7.97 9.96
C SER A 121 1.58 -7.94 10.53
N VAL A 122 1.16 -8.99 11.24
CA VAL A 122 -0.18 -9.00 11.86
C VAL A 122 -0.30 -8.03 13.02
N MET A 123 0.79 -7.79 13.76
CA MET A 123 0.80 -6.77 14.80
C MET A 123 0.72 -5.36 14.25
N ALA A 124 1.34 -5.08 13.10
CA ALA A 124 1.17 -3.80 12.42
C ALA A 124 -0.32 -3.52 12.11
N LEU A 125 -1.03 -4.50 11.54
CA LEU A 125 -2.49 -4.41 11.33
C LEU A 125 -3.26 -4.23 12.65
N SER A 126 -2.89 -4.97 13.69
CA SER A 126 -3.49 -4.83 15.02
C SER A 126 -3.31 -3.43 15.58
N PHE A 127 -2.13 -2.84 15.46
CA PHE A 127 -1.85 -1.50 15.94
C PHE A 127 -2.60 -0.41 15.15
N VAL A 128 -2.71 -0.56 13.83
CA VAL A 128 -3.55 0.32 13.01
C VAL A 128 -5.00 0.28 13.52
N ALA A 129 -5.55 -0.92 13.71
CA ALA A 129 -6.93 -1.10 14.19
C ALA A 129 -7.14 -0.49 15.59
N GLN A 130 -6.20 -0.69 16.52
CA GLN A 130 -6.28 -0.18 17.88
C GLN A 130 -6.17 1.35 17.93
N SER A 131 -5.19 1.93 17.22
CA SER A 131 -5.02 3.39 17.15
C SER A 131 -6.24 4.05 16.51
N ALA A 132 -6.73 3.52 15.39
CA ALA A 132 -7.91 4.03 14.70
C ALA A 132 -9.20 3.90 15.52
N ARG A 133 -9.33 2.84 16.33
CA ARG A 133 -10.46 2.70 17.26
C ARG A 133 -10.44 3.76 18.35
N GLY A 134 -9.25 4.15 18.78
CA GLY A 134 -9.02 5.19 19.78
C GLY A 134 -9.41 4.79 21.20
N LEU A 135 -8.96 5.60 22.16
CA LEU A 135 -9.20 5.38 23.61
C LEU A 135 -10.68 5.56 24.04
N GLY A 136 -11.47 6.25 23.23
CA GLY A 136 -12.88 6.53 23.55
C GLY A 136 -13.84 5.33 23.37
N ARG A 137 -13.36 4.20 22.84
CA ARG A 137 -14.14 2.99 22.62
C ARG A 137 -13.52 1.81 23.35
N PRO A 138 -14.31 0.92 23.97
CA PRO A 138 -13.77 -0.29 24.57
C PRO A 138 -13.10 -1.17 23.51
N MET A 139 -12.05 -1.88 23.91
CA MET A 139 -11.41 -2.87 23.05
C MET A 139 -12.39 -3.97 22.68
N VAL A 140 -12.32 -4.45 21.44
CA VAL A 140 -13.11 -5.62 21.02
C VAL A 140 -12.53 -6.86 21.70
N PRO A 141 -13.37 -7.72 22.31
CA PRO A 141 -12.89 -8.96 22.93
C PRO A 141 -12.11 -9.83 21.93
N GLN A 142 -10.99 -10.40 22.36
CA GLN A 142 -10.16 -11.24 21.49
C GLN A 142 -10.94 -12.43 20.93
N SER A 143 -11.82 -13.06 21.75
CA SER A 143 -12.68 -14.17 21.29
C SER A 143 -13.53 -13.80 20.07
N HIS A 144 -14.05 -12.56 20.02
CA HIS A 144 -14.84 -12.08 18.88
C HIS A 144 -13.97 -11.85 17.63
N ILE A 145 -12.73 -11.41 17.82
CA ILE A 145 -11.77 -11.25 16.72
C ILE A 145 -11.37 -12.61 16.17
N ASP A 146 -11.18 -13.60 17.04
CA ASP A 146 -10.74 -14.94 16.67
C ASP A 146 -11.78 -15.75 15.87
N GLU A 147 -13.07 -15.36 15.93
CA GLU A 147 -14.12 -15.91 15.08
C GLU A 147 -13.95 -15.56 13.59
N ALA A 148 -13.16 -14.54 13.28
CA ALA A 148 -12.94 -14.12 11.90
C ALA A 148 -12.11 -15.12 11.11
N SER A 149 -12.50 -15.35 9.86
CA SER A 149 -11.89 -16.36 8.98
C SER A 149 -10.63 -15.85 8.26
N THR A 150 -10.49 -14.53 8.06
CA THR A 150 -9.38 -13.93 7.32
C THR A 150 -8.64 -12.88 8.15
N VAL A 151 -7.39 -12.59 7.78
CA VAL A 151 -6.60 -11.56 8.45
C VAL A 151 -7.24 -10.16 8.30
N VAL A 152 -7.84 -9.87 7.15
CA VAL A 152 -8.52 -8.58 6.92
C VAL A 152 -9.80 -8.48 7.74
N GLU A 153 -10.56 -9.55 7.86
CA GLU A 153 -11.73 -9.58 8.73
C GLU A 153 -11.34 -9.40 10.21
N ARG A 154 -10.26 -10.04 10.69
CA ARG A 154 -9.71 -9.81 12.04
C ARG A 154 -9.31 -8.35 12.26
N PHE A 155 -8.63 -7.74 11.29
CA PHE A 155 -8.30 -6.32 11.30
C PHE A 155 -9.55 -5.44 11.43
N MET A 156 -10.55 -5.67 10.59
CA MET A 156 -11.79 -4.89 10.56
C MET A 156 -12.62 -5.10 11.84
N ARG A 157 -12.70 -6.32 12.37
CA ARG A 157 -13.37 -6.58 13.67
C ARG A 157 -12.67 -5.88 14.82
N ARG A 158 -11.34 -5.94 14.88
CA ARG A 158 -10.57 -5.24 15.92
C ARG A 158 -10.80 -3.74 15.89
N TRP A 159 -10.94 -3.17 14.71
CA TRP A 159 -11.21 -1.75 14.54
C TRP A 159 -12.67 -1.38 14.76
N ARG A 160 -13.60 -2.03 14.08
CA ARG A 160 -15.02 -1.65 14.02
C ARG A 160 -15.92 -2.41 14.99
N GLY A 161 -15.57 -3.61 15.41
CA GLY A 161 -16.40 -4.56 16.13
C GLY A 161 -17.16 -5.46 15.16
N GLU A 162 -18.23 -4.94 14.57
CA GLU A 162 -19.05 -5.62 13.57
C GLU A 162 -18.92 -4.90 12.21
N PRO A 163 -17.96 -5.30 11.37
CA PRO A 163 -17.78 -4.67 10.06
C PRO A 163 -18.85 -5.18 9.05
N ASP A 164 -19.26 -4.32 8.13
CA ASP A 164 -20.01 -4.76 6.95
C ASP A 164 -19.12 -5.71 6.11
N PRO A 165 -19.62 -6.90 5.71
CA PRO A 165 -18.86 -7.82 4.86
C PRO A 165 -18.37 -7.22 3.54
N LYS A 166 -19.11 -6.27 2.95
CA LYS A 166 -18.67 -5.55 1.74
C LYS A 166 -17.48 -4.63 2.02
N HIS A 167 -17.44 -4.02 3.21
CA HIS A 167 -16.27 -3.22 3.63
C HIS A 167 -15.04 -4.10 3.82
N VAL A 168 -15.20 -5.32 4.37
CA VAL A 168 -14.12 -6.31 4.47
C VAL A 168 -13.60 -6.68 3.07
N GLN A 169 -14.50 -6.95 2.12
CA GLN A 169 -14.13 -7.25 0.73
C GLN A 169 -13.38 -6.08 0.05
N ALA A 170 -13.83 -4.85 0.28
CA ALA A 170 -13.18 -3.65 -0.24
C ALA A 170 -11.74 -3.49 0.27
N VAL A 171 -11.55 -3.63 1.58
CA VAL A 171 -10.22 -3.53 2.20
C VAL A 171 -9.32 -4.68 1.76
N ASP A 172 -9.85 -5.92 1.66
CA ASP A 172 -9.08 -7.06 1.17
C ASP A 172 -8.61 -6.85 -0.28
N ALA A 173 -9.50 -6.39 -1.16
CA ALA A 173 -9.16 -6.07 -2.55
C ALA A 173 -8.09 -4.96 -2.62
N TYR A 174 -8.17 -3.94 -1.78
CA TYR A 174 -7.14 -2.91 -1.69
C TYR A 174 -5.80 -3.49 -1.23
N PHE A 175 -5.77 -4.28 -0.15
CA PHE A 175 -4.53 -4.90 0.36
C PHE A 175 -3.88 -5.81 -0.68
N VAL A 176 -4.67 -6.63 -1.37
CA VAL A 176 -4.17 -7.49 -2.44
C VAL A 176 -3.60 -6.67 -3.59
N SER A 177 -4.30 -5.62 -4.04
CA SER A 177 -3.86 -4.80 -5.17
C SER A 177 -2.60 -3.98 -4.86
N ALA A 178 -2.42 -3.57 -3.61
CA ALA A 178 -1.33 -2.69 -3.16
C ALA A 178 -0.16 -3.45 -2.50
N ALA A 179 -0.22 -4.80 -2.45
CA ALA A 179 0.72 -5.60 -1.67
C ALA A 179 2.18 -5.42 -2.12
N GLU A 180 2.45 -5.34 -3.42
CA GLU A 180 3.80 -5.12 -3.96
C GLU A 180 3.73 -4.60 -5.40
N HIS A 181 4.70 -3.79 -5.83
CA HIS A 181 4.85 -3.43 -7.26
C HIS A 181 6.31 -3.11 -7.63
N GLY A 182 7.27 -3.78 -7.02
CA GLY A 182 8.69 -3.59 -7.23
C GLY A 182 9.31 -2.59 -6.26
N MET A 183 10.23 -1.73 -6.72
CA MET A 183 10.96 -0.82 -5.85
C MET A 183 10.21 0.50 -5.66
N ASN A 184 9.25 0.54 -4.76
CA ASN A 184 8.71 1.80 -4.24
C ASN A 184 9.54 2.31 -3.05
N ALA A 185 9.25 3.53 -2.57
CA ALA A 185 10.03 4.18 -1.52
C ALA A 185 10.03 3.40 -0.19
N SER A 186 8.89 2.84 0.24
CA SER A 186 8.80 2.09 1.49
C SER A 186 9.43 0.72 1.39
N THR A 187 9.25 -0.01 0.30
CA THR A 187 9.94 -1.28 0.02
C THR A 187 11.45 -1.07 -0.01
N PHE A 188 11.92 -0.02 -0.67
CA PHE A 188 13.34 0.30 -0.73
C PHE A 188 13.90 0.64 0.66
N THR A 189 13.18 1.43 1.46
CA THR A 189 13.56 1.76 2.84
C THR A 189 13.66 0.49 3.71
N ALA A 190 12.66 -0.40 3.65
CA ALA A 190 12.70 -1.67 4.37
C ALA A 190 13.92 -2.51 3.98
N ARG A 191 14.19 -2.63 2.67
CA ARG A 191 15.35 -3.37 2.15
C ARG A 191 16.69 -2.77 2.59
N VAL A 192 16.82 -1.44 2.60
CA VAL A 192 18.03 -0.75 3.07
C VAL A 192 18.27 -1.07 4.55
N ILE A 193 17.24 -0.99 5.39
CA ILE A 193 17.39 -1.30 6.83
C ILE A 193 17.71 -2.78 7.02
N ALA A 194 16.97 -3.69 6.38
CA ALA A 194 17.22 -5.13 6.47
C ALA A 194 18.63 -5.52 5.99
N SER A 195 19.16 -4.84 4.96
CA SER A 195 20.51 -5.09 4.44
C SER A 195 21.63 -4.78 5.44
N THR A 196 21.34 -4.04 6.49
CA THR A 196 22.30 -3.77 7.59
C THR A 196 22.31 -4.89 8.63
N GLY A 197 21.45 -5.91 8.50
CA GLY A 197 21.26 -6.97 9.48
C GLY A 197 20.38 -6.58 10.66
N ALA A 198 19.70 -5.42 10.62
CA ALA A 198 18.77 -5.00 11.67
C ALA A 198 17.56 -5.95 11.77
N ASP A 199 16.87 -5.93 12.91
CA ASP A 199 15.69 -6.78 13.13
C ASP A 199 14.51 -6.42 12.24
N VAL A 200 13.53 -7.33 12.17
CA VAL A 200 12.33 -7.15 11.31
C VAL A 200 11.51 -5.94 11.73
N ALA A 201 11.35 -5.69 13.02
CA ALA A 201 10.53 -4.57 13.50
C ALA A 201 11.15 -3.21 13.12
N ALA A 202 12.48 -3.08 13.18
CA ALA A 202 13.17 -1.89 12.69
C ALA A 202 12.93 -1.65 11.20
N SER A 203 12.98 -2.71 10.38
CA SER A 203 12.76 -2.66 8.94
C SER A 203 11.34 -2.20 8.60
N ILE A 204 10.33 -2.78 9.24
CA ILE A 204 8.91 -2.45 9.01
C ILE A 204 8.58 -1.06 9.57
N SER A 205 9.06 -0.69 10.74
CA SER A 205 8.87 0.65 11.31
C SER A 205 9.44 1.74 10.38
N GLY A 206 10.63 1.54 9.82
CA GLY A 206 11.21 2.45 8.84
C GLY A 206 10.38 2.56 7.55
N ALA A 207 9.82 1.43 7.07
CA ALA A 207 8.92 1.41 5.91
C ALA A 207 7.64 2.22 6.16
N VAL A 208 7.05 2.14 7.36
CA VAL A 208 5.88 2.96 7.75
C VAL A 208 6.21 4.44 7.67
N GLY A 209 7.39 4.86 8.15
CA GLY A 209 7.85 6.25 8.03
C GLY A 209 7.94 6.71 6.57
N ALA A 210 8.49 5.90 5.68
CA ALA A 210 8.56 6.22 4.26
C ALA A 210 7.17 6.23 3.59
N MET A 211 6.28 5.30 3.98
CA MET A 211 4.91 5.20 3.46
C MET A 211 4.08 6.44 3.78
N SER A 212 4.30 7.11 4.91
CA SER A 212 3.52 8.26 5.35
C SER A 212 3.74 9.54 4.53
N GLY A 213 4.71 9.53 3.60
CA GLY A 213 5.03 10.71 2.79
C GLY A 213 3.88 11.13 1.85
N PRO A 214 3.61 12.43 1.69
CA PRO A 214 2.51 12.93 0.83
C PRO A 214 2.72 12.65 -0.67
N LEU A 215 3.91 12.22 -1.08
CA LEU A 215 4.25 11.78 -2.44
C LEU A 215 4.26 10.26 -2.57
N HIS A 216 3.79 9.54 -1.57
CA HIS A 216 3.69 8.08 -1.51
C HIS A 216 2.33 7.66 -0.94
N GLY A 217 2.24 6.91 0.15
CA GLY A 217 0.98 6.38 0.67
C GLY A 217 -0.07 7.42 1.10
N GLY A 218 0.31 8.67 1.39
CA GLY A 218 -0.62 9.74 1.72
C GLY A 218 -1.35 10.40 0.53
N ALA A 219 -1.17 9.92 -0.70
CA ALA A 219 -1.76 10.53 -1.89
C ALA A 219 -3.27 10.27 -2.08
N PRO A 220 -3.85 9.08 -1.77
CA PRO A 220 -5.27 8.80 -1.98
C PRO A 220 -6.20 9.76 -1.22
N SER A 221 -5.83 10.21 -0.03
CA SER A 221 -6.65 11.16 0.75
C SER A 221 -6.94 12.48 0.02
N ARG A 222 -6.06 12.89 -0.89
CA ARG A 222 -6.23 14.12 -1.70
C ARG A 222 -7.21 13.92 -2.86
N VAL A 223 -7.43 12.69 -3.31
CA VAL A 223 -8.42 12.38 -4.34
C VAL A 223 -9.83 12.62 -3.83
N LEU A 224 -10.11 12.28 -2.57
CA LEU A 224 -11.44 12.51 -1.98
C LEU A 224 -11.84 13.98 -2.01
N GLY A 225 -10.93 14.90 -1.75
CA GLY A 225 -11.23 16.33 -1.83
C GLY A 225 -11.66 16.79 -3.23
N MET A 226 -11.15 16.16 -4.29
CA MET A 226 -11.60 16.42 -5.66
C MET A 226 -13.02 15.87 -5.89
N ILE A 227 -13.32 14.68 -5.39
CA ILE A 227 -14.64 14.05 -5.47
C ILE A 227 -15.69 14.89 -4.74
N GLU A 228 -15.41 15.31 -3.51
CA GLU A 228 -16.31 16.14 -2.70
C GLU A 228 -16.62 17.47 -3.36
N GLU A 229 -15.65 18.11 -4.00
CA GLU A 229 -15.87 19.35 -4.71
C GLU A 229 -16.75 19.15 -5.96
N ILE A 230 -16.61 18.03 -6.67
CA ILE A 230 -17.46 17.70 -7.82
C ILE A 230 -18.89 17.33 -7.36
N GLU A 231 -19.05 16.61 -6.27
CA GLU A 231 -20.36 16.35 -5.67
C GLU A 231 -21.10 17.66 -5.35
N ARG A 232 -20.36 18.67 -4.86
CA ARG A 232 -20.90 19.99 -4.53
C ARG A 232 -21.26 20.83 -5.78
N THR A 233 -20.47 20.75 -6.84
CA THR A 233 -20.60 21.61 -8.03
C THR A 233 -21.37 20.97 -9.17
N GLY A 234 -21.35 19.64 -9.26
CA GLY A 234 -22.01 18.87 -10.33
C GLY A 234 -21.27 18.89 -11.68
N ASP A 235 -20.08 19.51 -11.79
CA ASP A 235 -19.37 19.70 -13.07
C ASP A 235 -17.89 19.30 -12.98
N ALA A 236 -17.63 18.07 -13.36
CA ALA A 236 -16.26 17.51 -13.38
C ALA A 236 -15.37 18.18 -14.43
N ASP A 237 -15.90 18.51 -15.60
CA ASP A 237 -15.15 19.18 -16.68
C ASP A 237 -14.69 20.58 -16.26
N ALA A 238 -15.58 21.38 -15.67
CA ALA A 238 -15.23 22.71 -15.17
C ALA A 238 -14.21 22.64 -14.04
N TYR A 239 -14.37 21.66 -13.11
CA TYR A 239 -13.43 21.44 -12.02
C TYR A 239 -12.02 21.13 -12.55
N VAL A 240 -11.90 20.15 -13.45
CA VAL A 240 -10.61 19.72 -14.01
C VAL A 240 -9.93 20.87 -14.76
N ARG A 241 -10.66 21.58 -15.62
CA ARG A 241 -10.11 22.75 -16.31
C ARG A 241 -9.60 23.81 -15.35
N GLY A 242 -10.39 24.12 -14.31
CA GLY A 242 -10.00 25.11 -13.30
C GLY A 242 -8.73 24.76 -12.54
N VAL A 243 -8.56 23.48 -12.16
CA VAL A 243 -7.33 22.98 -11.51
C VAL A 243 -6.11 23.14 -12.44
N LEU A 244 -6.24 22.71 -13.70
CA LEU A 244 -5.15 22.76 -14.67
C LEU A 244 -4.81 24.20 -15.12
N ASP A 245 -5.80 25.09 -15.18
CA ASP A 245 -5.59 26.51 -15.52
C ASP A 245 -4.80 27.25 -14.42
N ARG A 246 -4.91 26.81 -13.17
CA ARG A 246 -4.09 27.30 -12.06
C ARG A 246 -2.72 26.65 -11.97
N ASN A 247 -2.35 25.78 -12.94
CA ASN A 247 -1.14 24.94 -12.88
C ASN A 247 -1.05 24.05 -11.65
N GLU A 248 -2.18 23.69 -11.06
CA GLU A 248 -2.26 22.75 -9.95
C GLU A 248 -2.23 21.31 -10.48
N ARG A 249 -1.84 20.37 -9.62
CA ARG A 249 -1.72 18.96 -9.98
C ARG A 249 -3.04 18.22 -9.69
N LEU A 250 -3.55 17.51 -10.67
CA LEU A 250 -4.57 16.49 -10.46
C LEU A 250 -3.95 15.26 -9.78
N MET A 251 -4.47 14.88 -8.62
CA MET A 251 -4.01 13.68 -7.91
C MET A 251 -4.64 12.43 -8.51
N GLY A 252 -3.92 11.30 -8.45
CA GLY A 252 -4.40 10.04 -9.00
C GLY A 252 -4.11 9.84 -10.50
N PHE A 253 -3.31 10.71 -11.13
CA PHE A 253 -2.96 10.62 -12.56
C PHE A 253 -1.45 10.67 -12.78
N GLY A 254 -0.98 9.78 -13.68
CA GLY A 254 0.42 9.59 -14.00
C GLY A 254 1.15 8.65 -13.05
N HIS A 255 2.12 7.92 -13.56
CA HIS A 255 2.93 6.96 -12.82
C HIS A 255 4.39 7.00 -13.26
N ARG A 256 5.32 6.66 -12.35
CA ARG A 256 6.76 6.58 -12.69
C ARG A 256 7.12 5.28 -13.40
N VAL A 257 6.42 4.20 -13.11
CA VAL A 257 6.68 2.86 -13.67
C VAL A 257 5.84 2.62 -14.92
N TYR A 258 4.52 2.70 -14.80
CA TYR A 258 3.60 2.39 -15.91
C TYR A 258 3.53 3.54 -16.91
N ARG A 259 3.63 3.19 -18.20
CA ARG A 259 3.42 4.09 -19.34
C ARG A 259 2.05 3.88 -20.00
N ALA A 260 1.23 3.02 -19.43
CA ALA A 260 -0.14 2.73 -19.78
C ALA A 260 -1.00 2.79 -18.50
N GLU A 261 -2.23 2.30 -18.54
CA GLU A 261 -3.10 2.22 -17.35
C GLU A 261 -2.44 1.41 -16.23
N ASP A 262 -2.48 1.89 -15.00
CA ASP A 262 -2.04 1.16 -13.82
C ASP A 262 -3.00 -0.04 -13.58
N PRO A 263 -2.53 -1.29 -13.63
CA PRO A 263 -3.40 -2.45 -13.48
C PRO A 263 -4.12 -2.49 -12.14
N ARG A 264 -3.54 -1.88 -11.09
CA ARG A 264 -4.16 -1.76 -9.77
C ARG A 264 -5.36 -0.81 -9.80
N ALA A 265 -5.28 0.29 -10.55
CA ALA A 265 -6.41 1.19 -10.76
C ALA A 265 -7.57 0.47 -11.44
N ARG A 266 -7.28 -0.36 -12.44
CA ARG A 266 -8.29 -1.13 -13.16
C ARG A 266 -9.03 -2.13 -12.27
N VAL A 267 -8.31 -2.92 -11.46
CA VAL A 267 -8.95 -3.88 -10.56
C VAL A 267 -9.75 -3.20 -9.46
N LEU A 268 -9.27 -2.08 -8.90
CA LEU A 268 -10.00 -1.34 -7.87
C LEU A 268 -11.23 -0.61 -8.43
N ARG A 269 -11.18 -0.09 -9.66
CA ARG A 269 -12.36 0.45 -10.36
C ARG A 269 -13.44 -0.62 -10.51
N ARG A 270 -13.06 -1.83 -10.95
CA ARG A 270 -13.97 -2.98 -11.01
C ARG A 270 -14.57 -3.30 -9.65
N THR A 271 -13.73 -3.39 -8.60
CA THR A 271 -14.17 -3.64 -7.22
C THR A 271 -15.18 -2.59 -6.74
N ALA A 272 -14.88 -1.29 -6.92
CA ALA A 272 -15.78 -0.21 -6.52
C ALA A 272 -17.15 -0.33 -7.19
N ARG A 273 -17.19 -0.67 -8.48
CA ARG A 273 -18.42 -0.88 -9.24
C ARG A 273 -19.21 -2.09 -8.74
N GLU A 274 -18.54 -3.24 -8.57
CA GLU A 274 -19.17 -4.50 -8.16
C GLU A 274 -19.74 -4.44 -6.74
N LEU A 275 -19.07 -3.73 -5.84
CA LEU A 275 -19.54 -3.50 -4.47
C LEU A 275 -20.62 -2.41 -4.38
N GLY A 276 -20.82 -1.63 -5.44
CA GLY A 276 -21.80 -0.55 -5.49
C GLY A 276 -21.38 0.68 -4.69
N ALA A 277 -20.10 1.08 -4.78
CA ALA A 277 -19.59 2.26 -4.10
C ALA A 277 -20.41 3.52 -4.49
N PRO A 278 -20.97 4.27 -3.52
CA PRO A 278 -21.88 5.40 -3.82
C PRO A 278 -21.25 6.50 -4.67
N ARG A 279 -19.92 6.70 -4.54
CA ARG A 279 -19.17 7.73 -5.28
C ARG A 279 -18.63 7.26 -6.63
N TYR A 280 -18.97 6.04 -7.06
CA TYR A 280 -18.46 5.46 -8.30
C TYR A 280 -18.73 6.35 -9.53
N GLU A 281 -19.97 6.80 -9.72
CA GLU A 281 -20.37 7.60 -10.89
C GLU A 281 -19.65 8.95 -10.93
N VAL A 282 -19.47 9.60 -9.78
CA VAL A 282 -18.72 10.88 -9.69
C VAL A 282 -17.26 10.67 -10.00
N ALA A 283 -16.66 9.59 -9.48
CA ALA A 283 -15.28 9.23 -9.75
C ALA A 283 -15.07 8.92 -11.24
N GLU A 284 -15.95 8.15 -11.86
CA GLU A 284 -15.89 7.86 -13.31
C GLU A 284 -16.00 9.13 -14.15
N ALA A 285 -16.86 10.07 -13.78
CA ALA A 285 -16.98 11.36 -14.47
C ALA A 285 -15.68 12.18 -14.34
N LEU A 286 -15.12 12.26 -13.13
CA LEU A 286 -13.82 12.92 -12.89
C LEU A 286 -12.70 12.27 -13.69
N GLU A 287 -12.59 10.94 -13.67
CA GLU A 287 -11.58 10.20 -14.43
C GLU A 287 -11.65 10.53 -15.93
N LYS A 288 -12.84 10.48 -16.51
CA LYS A 288 -13.07 10.79 -17.94
C LYS A 288 -12.67 12.22 -18.28
N ALA A 289 -13.11 13.20 -17.47
CA ALA A 289 -12.79 14.61 -17.66
C ALA A 289 -11.27 14.86 -17.54
N ALA A 290 -10.64 14.27 -16.52
CA ALA A 290 -9.21 14.43 -16.30
C ALA A 290 -8.37 13.84 -17.43
N LEU A 291 -8.65 12.60 -17.84
CA LEU A 291 -7.91 11.95 -18.94
C LEU A 291 -8.06 12.71 -20.26
N LYS A 292 -9.25 13.25 -20.55
CA LYS A 292 -9.48 14.08 -21.74
C LYS A 292 -8.58 15.32 -21.71
N GLU A 293 -8.67 16.13 -20.67
CA GLU A 293 -7.93 17.40 -20.55
C GLU A 293 -6.39 17.16 -20.48
N LEU A 294 -5.95 16.10 -19.79
CA LEU A 294 -4.53 15.77 -19.71
C LEU A 294 -3.95 15.35 -21.07
N ARG A 295 -4.68 14.57 -21.88
CA ARG A 295 -4.26 14.19 -23.23
C ARG A 295 -4.21 15.37 -24.17
N GLU A 296 -5.17 16.30 -24.07
CA GLU A 296 -5.19 17.52 -24.89
C GLU A 296 -4.07 18.50 -24.53
N ARG A 297 -3.79 18.70 -23.23
CA ARG A 297 -2.79 19.68 -22.75
C ARG A 297 -1.35 19.15 -22.69
N ARG A 298 -1.18 17.83 -22.60
CA ARG A 298 0.13 17.16 -22.45
C ARG A 298 0.25 15.96 -23.39
N PRO A 299 0.13 16.16 -24.71
CA PRO A 299 0.16 15.03 -25.68
C PRO A 299 1.51 14.31 -25.72
N ASP A 300 2.55 14.92 -25.21
CA ASP A 300 3.92 14.39 -25.08
C ASP A 300 4.11 13.47 -23.86
N ARG A 301 3.10 13.37 -22.99
CA ARG A 301 3.17 12.58 -21.75
C ARG A 301 1.99 11.65 -21.60
N VAL A 302 2.27 10.41 -21.24
CA VAL A 302 1.22 9.46 -20.83
C VAL A 302 0.89 9.70 -19.36
N LEU A 303 -0.32 10.20 -19.10
CA LEU A 303 -0.82 10.53 -17.78
C LEU A 303 -2.13 9.78 -17.54
N GLU A 304 -2.03 8.45 -17.41
CA GLU A 304 -3.17 7.57 -17.13
C GLU A 304 -3.48 7.53 -15.63
N THR A 305 -4.66 7.01 -15.29
CA THR A 305 -5.12 6.83 -13.91
C THR A 305 -4.19 5.85 -13.18
N ASN A 306 -3.77 6.21 -11.98
CA ASN A 306 -2.96 5.36 -11.12
C ASN A 306 -3.76 4.76 -9.97
N VAL A 307 -3.14 3.87 -9.18
CA VAL A 307 -3.80 3.15 -8.08
C VAL A 307 -4.46 4.08 -7.07
N GLU A 308 -3.87 5.23 -6.79
CA GLU A 308 -4.30 6.14 -5.72
C GLU A 308 -5.72 6.68 -5.95
N PHE A 309 -6.10 6.86 -7.23
CA PHE A 309 -7.43 7.35 -7.61
C PHE A 309 -8.55 6.40 -7.15
N TRP A 310 -8.50 5.15 -7.61
CA TRP A 310 -9.53 4.17 -7.28
C TRP A 310 -9.36 3.57 -5.89
N ALA A 311 -8.15 3.58 -5.32
CA ALA A 311 -7.92 3.26 -3.91
C ALA A 311 -8.72 4.19 -2.99
N ALA A 312 -8.73 5.50 -3.27
CA ALA A 312 -9.51 6.46 -2.51
C ALA A 312 -11.00 6.10 -2.47
N ILE A 313 -11.58 5.70 -3.60
CA ILE A 313 -13.00 5.35 -3.70
C ILE A 313 -13.32 4.06 -2.95
N VAL A 314 -12.46 3.04 -3.06
CA VAL A 314 -12.64 1.76 -2.38
C VAL A 314 -12.49 1.91 -0.86
N LEU A 315 -11.52 2.69 -0.41
CA LEU A 315 -11.30 2.95 1.02
C LEU A 315 -12.39 3.83 1.62
N ASP A 316 -12.86 4.86 0.91
CA ASP A 316 -13.99 5.69 1.31
C ASP A 316 -15.28 4.84 1.43
N PHE A 317 -15.54 3.95 0.47
CA PHE A 317 -16.65 2.99 0.54
C PHE A 317 -16.58 2.13 1.80
N ALA A 318 -15.38 1.68 2.20
CA ALA A 318 -15.17 0.93 3.42
C ALA A 318 -15.16 1.81 4.69
N GLU A 319 -15.53 3.09 4.56
CA GLU A 319 -15.54 4.07 5.64
C GLU A 319 -14.19 4.24 6.34
N VAL A 320 -13.09 4.04 5.62
CA VAL A 320 -11.76 4.35 6.12
C VAL A 320 -11.62 5.88 6.18
N PRO A 321 -11.26 6.49 7.32
CA PRO A 321 -11.03 7.92 7.38
C PRO A 321 -9.83 8.33 6.51
N ALA A 322 -9.93 9.46 5.80
CA ALA A 322 -8.88 9.95 4.91
C ALA A 322 -7.46 10.03 5.55
N PRO A 323 -7.29 10.36 6.84
CA PRO A 323 -5.97 10.32 7.49
C PRO A 323 -5.36 8.92 7.64
N MET A 324 -6.14 7.86 7.38
CA MET A 324 -5.70 6.47 7.46
C MET A 324 -5.40 5.83 6.10
N PHE A 325 -5.59 6.57 5.04
CA PHE A 325 -5.35 6.11 3.66
C PHE A 325 -3.87 5.87 3.39
#